data_bbb06607a336bc0becab895121868aa9
#
_entry.id   bbb06607a336bc0becab895121868aa9
#
_cell.length_a   1.000
_cell.length_b   1.000
_cell.length_c   1.000
_cell.angle_alpha   90.00
_cell.angle_beta   90.00
_cell.angle_gamma   90.00
#
_symmetry.space_group_name_H-M   'P 1'
#
loop_
_entity.id
_entity.type
_entity.pdbx_description
1 polymer ?
#
loop_
_entity_poly.entity_id
_entity_poly.type
_entity_poly.pdbx_seq_one_letter_code
_entity_poly.pdbx_strand_id
1 'polypeptide(L)'
;HPREALNELRYNDNVKFLYISVPTFSLSVYLEIFSPETFHRQLHGGHTHLYTEKSLSYIFKEFGFEIIAEWWFGTDIVDLFRHISVTLEKTKCSKKLVELWRQDIISLIDAMQLEIDKKHFSSEVHIVLKKI
;
A
#
# COMPACT_ATOMS: atom_id res chain seq x y z
N HIS A 1 17.82 -6.40 -7.99
CA HIS A 1 17.82 -5.35 -6.93
C HIS A 1 17.28 -4.04 -7.50
N PRO A 2 16.37 -3.30 -6.83
CA PRO A 2 15.70 -2.11 -7.41
C PRO A 2 16.67 -1.03 -7.91
N ARG A 3 17.76 -0.80 -7.18
CA ARG A 3 18.77 0.21 -7.55
C ARG A 3 19.55 -0.19 -8.80
N GLU A 4 19.86 -1.46 -8.98
CA GLU A 4 20.54 -1.98 -10.17
C GLU A 4 19.65 -1.82 -11.40
N ALA A 5 18.38 -2.20 -11.28
CA ALA A 5 17.40 -2.04 -12.36
C ALA A 5 17.24 -0.56 -12.77
N LEU A 6 17.10 0.35 -11.81
CA LEU A 6 17.00 1.79 -12.10
C LEU A 6 18.28 2.33 -12.75
N ASN A 7 19.45 1.83 -12.33
CA ASN A 7 20.73 2.22 -12.91
C ASN A 7 20.86 1.75 -14.37
N GLU A 8 20.48 0.53 -14.68
CA GLU A 8 20.46 0.02 -16.06
C GLU A 8 19.50 0.83 -16.94
N LEU A 9 18.30 1.13 -16.44
CA LEU A 9 17.31 1.92 -17.17
C LEU A 9 17.75 3.38 -17.38
N ARG A 10 18.49 3.94 -16.43
CA ARG A 10 19.06 5.29 -16.54
C ARG A 10 19.99 5.41 -17.76
N TYR A 11 20.83 4.42 -18.03
CA TYR A 11 21.79 4.44 -19.12
C TYR A 11 21.23 3.91 -20.46
N ASN A 12 19.98 3.46 -20.48
CA ASN A 12 19.35 3.01 -21.71
C ASN A 12 18.69 4.20 -22.42
N ASP A 13 19.24 4.64 -23.55
CA ASP A 13 18.75 5.78 -24.33
C ASP A 13 17.38 5.58 -24.96
N ASN A 14 16.93 4.34 -25.09
CA ASN A 14 15.59 4.02 -25.61
C ASN A 14 14.50 4.22 -24.54
N VAL A 15 14.86 4.32 -23.27
CA VAL A 15 13.92 4.52 -22.16
C VAL A 15 13.73 6.00 -21.91
N LYS A 16 12.52 6.52 -22.15
CA LYS A 16 12.12 7.90 -21.86
C LYS A 16 11.19 7.99 -20.66
N PHE A 17 10.38 6.97 -20.46
CA PHE A 17 9.39 6.87 -19.38
C PHE A 17 9.45 5.50 -18.75
N LEU A 18 9.17 5.45 -17.44
CA LEU A 18 8.97 4.22 -16.69
C LEU A 18 7.61 4.26 -16.00
N TYR A 19 6.93 3.13 -15.99
CA TYR A 19 5.79 2.90 -15.12
C TYR A 19 6.20 1.90 -14.04
N ILE A 20 5.95 2.25 -12.79
CA ILE A 20 6.31 1.45 -11.62
C ILE A 20 5.08 1.26 -10.75
N SER A 21 4.88 0.04 -10.26
CA SER A 21 3.93 -0.31 -9.23
C SER A 21 4.70 -0.95 -8.09
N VAL A 22 4.55 -0.41 -6.89
CA VAL A 22 5.28 -0.90 -5.70
C VAL A 22 4.41 -0.86 -4.45
N PRO A 23 4.63 -1.81 -3.53
CA PRO A 23 4.00 -1.77 -2.21
C PRO A 23 4.62 -0.68 -1.34
N THR A 24 3.79 -0.09 -0.51
CA THR A 24 4.16 1.02 0.36
C THR A 24 3.97 0.68 1.83
N PHE A 25 4.69 1.40 2.67
CA PHE A 25 4.53 1.30 4.11
C PHE A 25 3.24 2.02 4.53
N SER A 26 2.21 1.26 4.84
CA SER A 26 0.84 1.71 5.02
C SER A 26 0.20 1.22 6.32
N LEU A 27 -1.09 1.54 6.51
CA LEU A 27 -1.89 0.99 7.61
C LEU A 27 -1.87 -0.54 7.63
N SER A 28 -1.93 -1.20 6.48
CA SER A 28 -1.90 -2.66 6.38
C SER A 28 -0.63 -3.28 6.97
N VAL A 29 0.51 -2.58 6.89
CA VAL A 29 1.75 -3.04 7.53
C VAL A 29 1.62 -3.05 9.05
N TYR A 30 1.04 -2.00 9.63
CA TYR A 30 0.78 -1.97 11.09
C TYR A 30 -0.18 -3.07 11.52
N LEU A 31 -1.24 -3.33 10.75
CA LEU A 31 -2.18 -4.40 11.03
C LEU A 31 -1.50 -5.78 11.01
N GLU A 32 -0.60 -6.01 10.07
CA GLU A 32 0.16 -7.24 9.97
C GLU A 32 1.15 -7.41 11.14
N ILE A 33 1.83 -6.35 11.56
CA ILE A 33 2.72 -6.36 12.72
C ILE A 33 1.93 -6.63 14.01
N PHE A 34 0.77 -5.97 14.15
CA PHE A 34 -0.07 -6.09 15.35
C PHE A 34 -0.76 -7.46 15.46
N SER A 35 -1.13 -8.05 14.34
CA SER A 35 -1.88 -9.32 14.27
C SER A 35 -1.36 -10.25 13.19
N PRO A 36 -0.15 -10.75 13.33
CA PRO A 36 0.50 -11.58 12.31
C PRO A 36 -0.26 -12.88 12.01
N GLU A 37 -1.06 -13.38 12.97
CA GLU A 37 -1.87 -14.60 12.80
C GLU A 37 -3.11 -14.41 11.93
N THR A 38 -3.57 -13.17 11.77
CA THR A 38 -4.82 -12.87 11.05
C THR A 38 -4.57 -12.36 9.65
N PHE A 39 -3.39 -11.81 9.42
CA PHE A 39 -3.12 -11.07 8.22
C PHE A 39 -1.66 -11.21 7.75
N HIS A 40 -1.45 -11.74 6.54
CA HIS A 40 -0.14 -11.93 5.91
C HIS A 40 -0.21 -11.40 4.49
N ARG A 41 0.13 -10.15 4.28
CA ARG A 41 0.03 -9.55 2.94
C ARG A 41 1.25 -8.72 2.56
N GLN A 42 1.66 -7.80 3.40
CA GLN A 42 2.70 -6.83 3.07
C GLN A 42 4.11 -7.33 3.41
N LEU A 43 4.25 -8.01 4.55
CA LEU A 43 5.54 -8.48 5.05
C LEU A 43 5.88 -9.92 4.62
N HIS A 44 4.88 -10.71 4.26
CA HIS A 44 5.04 -12.14 3.96
C HIS A 44 4.76 -12.50 2.49
N GLY A 45 4.19 -11.62 1.70
CA GLY A 45 3.70 -11.89 0.34
C GLY A 45 4.75 -11.86 -0.78
N GLY A 46 6.04 -12.03 -0.46
CA GLY A 46 7.10 -11.92 -1.47
C GLY A 46 7.59 -10.49 -1.70
N HIS A 47 7.06 -9.53 -0.97
CA HIS A 47 7.57 -8.16 -1.01
C HIS A 47 8.92 -8.09 -0.29
N THR A 48 9.99 -7.81 -1.03
CA THR A 48 11.33 -7.66 -0.47
C THR A 48 11.61 -6.24 0.04
N HIS A 49 10.80 -5.28 -0.39
CA HIS A 49 10.92 -3.86 -0.06
C HIS A 49 9.54 -3.25 0.13
N LEU A 50 9.41 -2.41 1.15
CA LEU A 50 8.28 -1.51 1.34
C LEU A 50 8.79 -0.07 1.27
N TYR A 51 8.12 0.75 0.48
CA TYR A 51 8.54 2.11 0.23
C TYR A 51 7.68 3.13 0.97
N THR A 52 8.27 4.26 1.29
CA THR A 52 7.56 5.47 1.69
C THR A 52 7.64 6.50 0.55
N GLU A 53 6.74 7.47 0.53
CA GLU A 53 6.79 8.58 -0.42
C GLU A 53 8.19 9.23 -0.48
N LYS A 54 8.80 9.47 0.70
CA LYS A 54 10.14 10.05 0.80
C LYS A 54 11.21 9.16 0.20
N SER A 55 11.15 7.84 0.44
CA SER A 55 12.14 6.90 -0.11
C SER A 55 12.03 6.78 -1.62
N LEU A 56 10.80 6.81 -2.17
CA LEU A 56 10.56 6.81 -3.61
C LEU A 56 11.09 8.09 -4.26
N SER A 57 10.74 9.25 -3.73
CA SER A 57 11.22 10.55 -4.23
C SER A 57 12.75 10.62 -4.21
N TYR A 58 13.37 10.13 -3.13
CA TYR A 58 14.83 10.11 -3.01
C TYR A 58 15.48 9.22 -4.07
N ILE A 59 15.03 7.96 -4.19
CA ILE A 59 15.65 7.00 -5.11
C ILE A 59 15.47 7.43 -6.58
N PHE A 60 14.30 7.92 -6.96
CA PHE A 60 14.08 8.35 -8.34
C PHE A 60 14.94 9.56 -8.71
N LYS A 61 15.04 10.54 -7.82
CA LYS A 61 15.91 11.70 -8.00
C LYS A 61 17.39 11.29 -8.13
N GLU A 62 17.85 10.35 -7.31
CA GLU A 62 19.23 9.84 -7.34
C GLU A 62 19.56 9.20 -8.71
N PHE A 63 18.59 8.49 -9.31
CA PHE A 63 18.78 7.84 -10.61
C PHE A 63 18.40 8.70 -11.82
N GLY A 64 18.07 9.98 -11.63
CA GLY A 64 17.79 10.92 -12.72
C GLY A 64 16.41 10.72 -13.34
N PHE A 65 15.43 10.40 -12.50
CA PHE A 65 14.02 10.32 -12.89
C PHE A 65 13.17 11.35 -12.14
N GLU A 66 12.19 11.90 -12.84
CA GLU A 66 11.19 12.82 -12.32
C GLU A 66 9.83 12.13 -12.26
N ILE A 67 9.11 12.26 -11.15
CA ILE A 67 7.73 11.80 -11.02
C ILE A 67 6.84 12.78 -11.79
N ILE A 68 6.13 12.29 -12.81
CA ILE A 68 5.20 13.12 -13.61
C ILE A 68 3.73 12.78 -13.36
N ALA A 69 3.45 11.61 -12.82
CA ALA A 69 2.13 11.21 -12.35
C ALA A 69 2.25 10.13 -11.28
N GLU A 70 1.35 10.15 -10.32
CA GLU A 70 1.25 9.11 -9.29
C GLU A 70 -0.22 8.85 -8.92
N TRP A 71 -0.49 7.62 -8.53
CA TRP A 71 -1.77 7.19 -8.04
C TRP A 71 -1.58 6.28 -6.83
N TRP A 72 -1.97 6.81 -5.67
CA TRP A 72 -1.96 6.10 -4.38
C TRP A 72 -3.31 5.44 -4.16
N PHE A 73 -3.31 4.16 -3.82
CA PHE A 73 -4.51 3.41 -3.54
C PHE A 73 -4.19 2.14 -2.74
N GLY A 74 -5.22 1.51 -2.21
CA GLY A 74 -5.04 0.28 -1.46
C GLY A 74 -6.35 -0.33 -0.99
N THR A 75 -6.22 -1.32 -0.14
CA THR A 75 -7.34 -1.99 0.53
C THR A 75 -7.18 -1.93 2.06
N ASP A 76 -6.48 -0.92 2.55
CA ASP A 76 -6.09 -0.80 3.96
C ASP A 76 -7.29 -0.79 4.91
N ILE A 77 -8.38 -0.13 4.52
CA ILE A 77 -9.61 -0.11 5.31
C ILE A 77 -10.38 -1.42 5.21
N VAL A 78 -10.36 -2.09 4.07
CA VAL A 78 -10.89 -3.46 3.94
C VAL A 78 -10.10 -4.43 4.84
N ASP A 79 -8.81 -4.26 4.92
CA ASP A 79 -7.93 -5.05 5.76
C ASP A 79 -8.22 -4.81 7.25
N LEU A 80 -8.40 -3.55 7.66
CA LEU A 80 -8.84 -3.18 9.00
C LEU A 80 -10.21 -3.79 9.33
N PHE A 81 -11.18 -3.66 8.42
CA PHE A 81 -12.52 -4.24 8.56
C PHE A 81 -12.45 -5.75 8.76
N ARG A 82 -11.69 -6.44 7.93
CA ARG A 82 -11.49 -7.89 8.01
C ARG A 82 -10.85 -8.28 9.34
N HIS A 83 -9.82 -7.55 9.76
CA HIS A 83 -9.12 -7.80 11.01
C HIS A 83 -10.08 -7.70 12.21
N ILE A 84 -10.86 -6.63 12.30
CA ILE A 84 -11.84 -6.44 13.38
C ILE A 84 -12.91 -7.54 13.33
N SER A 85 -13.44 -7.87 12.14
CA SER A 85 -14.46 -8.92 11.98
C SER A 85 -13.96 -10.28 12.50
N VAL A 86 -12.76 -10.70 12.13
CA VAL A 86 -12.16 -11.95 12.61
C VAL A 86 -11.92 -11.91 14.10
N THR A 87 -11.48 -10.78 14.64
CA THR A 87 -11.26 -10.61 16.07
C THR A 87 -12.56 -10.71 16.86
N LEU A 88 -13.64 -10.07 16.39
CA LEU A 88 -14.96 -10.17 17.03
C LEU A 88 -15.49 -11.61 17.02
N GLU A 89 -15.30 -12.36 15.93
CA GLU A 89 -15.67 -13.78 15.87
C GLU A 89 -14.89 -14.64 16.87
N LYS A 90 -13.59 -14.40 16.98
CA LYS A 90 -12.70 -15.11 17.95
C LYS A 90 -13.05 -14.79 19.41
N THR A 91 -13.49 -13.59 19.71
CA THR A 91 -13.85 -13.16 21.07
C THR A 91 -15.21 -13.67 21.54
N LYS A 92 -15.87 -14.53 20.76
CA LYS A 92 -17.20 -15.10 21.06
C LYS A 92 -18.28 -14.03 21.28
N CYS A 93 -18.16 -12.89 20.62
CA CYS A 93 -19.21 -11.88 20.58
C CYS A 93 -20.50 -12.46 20.01
N SER A 94 -21.64 -11.85 20.36
CA SER A 94 -22.91 -12.26 19.78
C SER A 94 -22.91 -12.08 18.27
N LYS A 95 -23.54 -13.00 17.54
CA LYS A 95 -23.68 -12.91 16.08
C LYS A 95 -24.30 -11.56 15.65
N LYS A 96 -25.26 -11.09 16.43
CA LYS A 96 -25.92 -9.80 16.20
C LYS A 96 -24.92 -8.62 16.23
N LEU A 97 -23.96 -8.64 17.15
CA LEU A 97 -22.92 -7.59 17.23
C LEU A 97 -22.00 -7.61 16.00
N VAL A 98 -21.61 -8.80 15.54
CA VAL A 98 -20.79 -8.95 14.32
C VAL A 98 -21.56 -8.48 13.08
N GLU A 99 -22.83 -8.76 12.99
CA GLU A 99 -23.71 -8.29 11.90
C GLU A 99 -23.85 -6.77 11.91
N LEU A 100 -24.09 -6.16 13.07
CA LEU A 100 -24.16 -4.70 13.21
C LEU A 100 -22.85 -4.04 12.80
N TRP A 101 -21.72 -4.56 13.27
CA TRP A 101 -20.40 -4.08 12.84
C TRP A 101 -20.25 -4.10 11.33
N ARG A 102 -20.62 -5.21 10.67
CA ARG A 102 -20.52 -5.33 9.21
C ARG A 102 -21.42 -4.34 8.48
N GLN A 103 -22.64 -4.14 8.96
CA GLN A 103 -23.58 -3.19 8.36
C GLN A 103 -23.12 -1.74 8.51
N ASP A 104 -22.67 -1.36 9.69
CA ASP A 104 -22.29 0.01 9.98
C ASP A 104 -21.02 0.44 9.25
N ILE A 105 -20.02 -0.43 9.18
CA ILE A 105 -18.72 -0.07 8.62
C ILE A 105 -18.67 -0.11 7.09
N ILE A 106 -19.46 -1.00 6.45
CA ILE A 106 -19.36 -1.24 5.02
C ILE A 106 -19.62 0.03 4.20
N SER A 107 -20.51 0.89 4.67
CA SER A 107 -20.84 2.17 4.03
C SER A 107 -19.74 3.22 4.15
N LEU A 108 -18.75 3.01 5.03
CA LEU A 108 -17.69 3.96 5.32
C LEU A 108 -16.36 3.57 4.66
N ILE A 109 -16.22 2.31 4.22
CA ILE A 109 -14.95 1.75 3.74
C ILE A 109 -14.33 2.62 2.64
N ASP A 110 -15.09 2.93 1.59
CA ASP A 110 -14.58 3.66 0.43
C ASP A 110 -14.18 5.10 0.79
N ALA A 111 -14.99 5.77 1.62
CA ALA A 111 -14.71 7.12 2.07
C ALA A 111 -13.44 7.18 2.94
N MET A 112 -13.28 6.23 3.85
CA MET A 112 -12.09 6.12 4.69
C MET A 112 -10.86 5.77 3.88
N GLN A 113 -10.97 4.86 2.91
CA GLN A 113 -9.86 4.50 2.02
C GLN A 113 -9.42 5.71 1.20
N LEU A 114 -10.35 6.47 0.65
CA LEU A 114 -10.03 7.67 -0.14
C LEU A 114 -9.24 8.71 0.69
N GLU A 115 -9.55 8.87 1.98
CA GLU A 115 -8.79 9.79 2.84
C GLU A 115 -7.37 9.27 3.14
N ILE A 116 -7.18 7.96 3.23
CA ILE A 116 -5.86 7.34 3.36
C ILE A 116 -5.06 7.52 2.07
N ASP A 117 -5.68 7.32 0.92
CA ASP A 117 -5.07 7.46 -0.40
C ASP A 117 -4.59 8.92 -0.63
N LYS A 118 -5.42 9.90 -0.31
CA LYS A 118 -5.06 11.33 -0.38
C LYS A 118 -3.88 11.72 0.51
N LYS A 119 -3.64 10.97 1.58
CA LYS A 119 -2.52 11.21 2.50
C LYS A 119 -1.27 10.39 2.16
N HIS A 120 -1.27 9.71 1.02
CA HIS A 120 -0.18 8.83 0.59
C HIS A 120 0.17 7.76 1.65
N PHE A 121 -0.85 7.26 2.34
CA PHE A 121 -0.71 6.23 3.38
C PHE A 121 -1.38 4.91 2.97
N SER A 122 -1.56 4.69 1.67
CA SER A 122 -2.12 3.50 1.07
C SER A 122 -1.09 2.41 0.89
N SER A 123 -1.53 1.18 0.72
CA SER A 123 -0.67 -0.01 0.61
C SER A 123 0.02 -0.18 -0.74
N GLU A 124 -0.33 0.61 -1.73
CA GLU A 124 0.24 0.56 -3.08
C GLU A 124 0.28 1.94 -3.73
N VAL A 125 1.27 2.15 -4.59
CA VAL A 125 1.36 3.32 -5.46
C VAL A 125 1.76 2.93 -6.87
N HIS A 126 1.09 3.53 -7.85
CA HIS A 126 1.48 3.50 -9.25
C HIS A 126 2.10 4.83 -9.63
N ILE A 127 3.25 4.81 -10.27
CA ILE A 127 4.03 6.00 -10.58
C ILE A 127 4.46 5.97 -12.04
N VAL A 128 4.32 7.09 -12.72
CA VAL A 128 4.93 7.34 -14.02
C VAL A 128 6.12 8.26 -13.82
N LEU A 129 7.26 7.80 -14.27
CA LEU A 129 8.54 8.51 -14.21
C LEU A 129 8.96 8.95 -15.61
N LYS A 130 9.53 10.12 -15.71
CA LYS A 130 10.22 10.63 -16.89
C LYS A 130 11.72 10.68 -16.61
N LYS A 131 12.51 10.19 -17.54
CA LYS A 131 13.98 10.31 -17.47
C LYS A 131 14.37 11.77 -17.75
N ILE A 132 15.26 12.32 -16.90
CA ILE A 132 15.79 13.68 -16.99
C ILE A 132 17.10 13.68 -17.80
#